data_bf1d09422ec1ac460a12a4cece40eead
#
_entry.id   bf1d09422ec1ac460a12a4cece40eead
#
_cell.length_a   1.000
_cell.length_b   1.000
_cell.length_c   1.000
_cell.angle_alpha   90.00
_cell.angle_beta   90.00
_cell.angle_gamma   90.00
#
_symmetry.space_group_name_H-M   'P 1'
#
loop_
_entity.id
_entity.type
_entity.pdbx_description
1 polymer ?
#
loop_
_entity_poly.entity_id
_entity_poly.type
_entity_poly.pdbx_seq_one_letter_code
_entity_poly.pdbx_strand_id
1 'polypeptide(L)'
;MKILVLEDNERLANLIKATLEQEGFKTDIFYDGEEALNAINNGYHCYVLDINVPSLDGISILDMIRLYHKETPVIIISSNHELENIQKAYEIGADDYLKKPFFNYELIQKIKKFCRPLAVSVINLTDGYVFNCENSRLYDNKGSEIPLAKKEILFFELFVKNRQRIVTFTEMEEYIWEGEETSTLNMHALIKRVRKKLPENAIKIVKGVGYALN
;
A
#
# COMPACT_ATOMS: atom_id res chain seq x y z
N MET A 1 -7.29 6.25 -4.12
CA MET A 1 -6.95 6.81 -2.79
C MET A 1 -6.84 8.30 -2.90
N LYS A 2 -7.15 9.06 -1.84
CA LYS A 2 -7.16 10.52 -1.82
C LYS A 2 -6.04 11.04 -0.92
N ILE A 3 -5.24 11.99 -1.40
CA ILE A 3 -4.07 12.54 -0.71
C ILE A 3 -4.28 14.04 -0.52
N LEU A 4 -4.00 14.54 0.67
CA LEU A 4 -3.86 15.97 0.92
C LEU A 4 -2.37 16.34 0.82
N VAL A 5 -2.08 17.38 0.05
CA VAL A 5 -0.74 17.98 -0.02
C VAL A 5 -0.83 19.43 0.42
N LEU A 6 -0.05 19.78 1.43
CA LEU A 6 0.15 21.14 1.91
C LEU A 6 1.53 21.62 1.49
N GLU A 7 1.60 22.61 0.62
CA GLU A 7 2.84 23.16 0.06
C GLU A 7 2.54 24.57 -0.47
N ASP A 8 3.22 25.58 0.05
CA ASP A 8 3.01 26.98 -0.33
C ASP A 8 3.62 27.34 -1.70
N ASN A 9 4.63 26.60 -2.12
CA ASN A 9 5.21 26.80 -3.46
C ASN A 9 4.33 26.16 -4.54
N GLU A 10 3.57 26.97 -5.25
CA GLU A 10 2.65 26.52 -6.30
C GLU A 10 3.30 25.62 -7.37
N ARG A 11 4.56 25.89 -7.74
CA ARG A 11 5.25 25.07 -8.77
C ARG A 11 5.53 23.67 -8.25
N LEU A 12 6.01 23.56 -7.01
CA LEU A 12 6.28 22.27 -6.39
C LEU A 12 4.98 21.51 -6.11
N ALA A 13 3.98 22.18 -5.57
CA ALA A 13 2.66 21.62 -5.32
C ALA A 13 2.02 21.03 -6.59
N ASN A 14 2.03 21.79 -7.68
CA ASN A 14 1.50 21.32 -8.96
C ASN A 14 2.31 20.17 -9.56
N LEU A 15 3.63 20.17 -9.39
CA LEU A 15 4.49 19.07 -9.83
C LEU A 15 4.20 17.80 -9.03
N ILE A 16 4.06 17.89 -7.69
CA ILE A 16 3.67 16.78 -6.82
C ILE A 16 2.30 16.25 -7.25
N LYS A 17 1.31 17.13 -7.41
CA LYS A 17 -0.05 16.77 -7.85
C LYS A 17 -0.03 16.00 -9.16
N ALA A 18 0.58 16.57 -10.21
CA ALA A 18 0.64 15.94 -11.53
C ALA A 18 1.26 14.54 -11.46
N THR A 19 2.32 14.38 -10.67
CA THR A 19 3.00 13.10 -10.52
C THR A 19 2.14 12.08 -9.74
N LEU A 20 1.44 12.51 -8.69
CA LEU A 20 0.54 11.64 -7.93
C LEU A 20 -0.69 11.23 -8.74
N GLU A 21 -1.24 12.14 -9.54
CA GLU A 21 -2.39 11.85 -10.41
C GLU A 21 -2.02 10.86 -11.53
N GLN A 22 -0.80 10.93 -12.08
CA GLN A 22 -0.28 9.93 -13.03
C GLN A 22 -0.18 8.53 -12.41
N GLU A 23 0.04 8.45 -11.09
CA GLU A 23 0.07 7.19 -10.33
C GLU A 23 -1.32 6.74 -9.84
N GLY A 24 -2.38 7.44 -10.25
CA GLY A 24 -3.78 7.10 -9.96
C GLY A 24 -4.30 7.57 -8.60
N PHE A 25 -3.58 8.45 -7.91
CA PHE A 25 -4.07 9.09 -6.69
C PHE A 25 -4.94 10.30 -7.01
N LYS A 26 -5.98 10.55 -6.21
CA LYS A 26 -6.69 11.83 -6.21
C LYS A 26 -5.97 12.77 -5.26
N THR A 27 -5.63 13.98 -5.70
CA THR A 27 -4.79 14.88 -4.92
C THR A 27 -5.45 16.25 -4.77
N ASP A 28 -5.68 16.64 -3.52
CA ASP A 28 -6.08 18.00 -3.16
C ASP A 28 -4.86 18.77 -2.68
N ILE A 29 -4.67 19.98 -3.19
CA ILE A 29 -3.57 20.87 -2.82
C ILE A 29 -4.11 22.00 -1.94
N PHE A 30 -3.33 22.32 -0.91
CA PHE A 30 -3.52 23.46 -0.05
C PHE A 30 -2.22 24.25 0.03
N TYR A 31 -2.32 25.56 0.02
CA TYR A 31 -1.18 26.49 0.05
C TYR A 31 -1.05 27.19 1.41
N ASP A 32 -2.06 26.99 2.27
CA ASP A 32 -2.19 27.62 3.57
C ASP A 32 -2.57 26.57 4.61
N GLY A 33 -1.95 26.66 5.80
CA GLY A 33 -2.14 25.65 6.84
C GLY A 33 -3.54 25.66 7.47
N GLU A 34 -4.19 26.83 7.60
CA GLU A 34 -5.57 26.89 8.12
C GLU A 34 -6.58 26.27 7.15
N GLU A 35 -6.38 26.50 5.84
CA GLU A 35 -7.20 25.86 4.81
C GLU A 35 -7.03 24.34 4.83
N ALA A 36 -5.79 23.86 4.96
CA ALA A 36 -5.50 22.43 5.07
C ALA A 36 -6.13 21.83 6.33
N LEU A 37 -6.03 22.51 7.49
CA LEU A 37 -6.62 22.07 8.75
C LEU A 37 -8.14 21.92 8.63
N ASN A 38 -8.83 22.86 8.00
CA ASN A 38 -10.27 22.78 7.78
C ASN A 38 -10.67 21.58 6.89
N ALA A 39 -9.74 21.07 6.11
CA ALA A 39 -9.99 19.97 5.18
C ALA A 39 -9.58 18.59 5.71
N ILE A 40 -8.84 18.45 6.83
CA ILE A 40 -8.30 17.15 7.29
C ILE A 40 -9.35 16.05 7.44
N ASN A 41 -10.61 16.40 7.67
CA ASN A 41 -11.69 15.45 7.86
C ASN A 41 -12.37 14.99 6.54
N ASN A 42 -11.87 15.40 5.37
CA ASN A 42 -12.47 15.09 4.06
C ASN A 42 -12.08 13.70 3.50
N GLY A 43 -11.71 12.75 4.37
CA GLY A 43 -11.49 11.34 4.02
C GLY A 43 -10.19 11.11 3.25
N TYR A 44 -9.10 11.72 3.66
CA TYR A 44 -7.79 11.47 3.11
C TYR A 44 -7.20 10.15 3.62
N HIS A 45 -6.39 9.54 2.76
CA HIS A 45 -5.72 8.28 3.03
C HIS A 45 -4.22 8.49 3.31
N CYS A 46 -3.72 9.70 3.07
CA CYS A 46 -2.37 10.14 3.38
C CYS A 46 -2.30 11.66 3.37
N TYR A 47 -1.43 12.21 4.18
CA TYR A 47 -1.10 13.61 4.22
C TYR A 47 0.37 13.81 3.87
N VAL A 48 0.66 14.79 3.01
CA VAL A 48 2.00 15.27 2.70
C VAL A 48 2.04 16.73 3.12
N LEU A 49 2.84 17.06 4.14
CA LEU A 49 2.81 18.36 4.77
C LEU A 49 4.17 19.02 4.72
N ASP A 50 4.27 20.21 4.10
CA ASP A 50 5.41 21.09 4.34
C ASP A 50 5.29 21.72 5.73
N ILE A 51 6.41 21.83 6.42
CA ILE A 51 6.48 22.51 7.72
C ILE A 51 6.29 24.02 7.55
N ASN A 52 6.97 24.61 6.57
CA ASN A 52 7.03 26.06 6.40
C ASN A 52 5.98 26.56 5.43
N VAL A 53 4.76 26.73 5.91
CA VAL A 53 3.62 27.28 5.16
C VAL A 53 2.99 28.43 5.92
N PRO A 54 2.24 29.32 5.25
CA PRO A 54 1.51 30.42 5.89
C PRO A 54 0.47 29.94 6.93
N SER A 55 0.10 30.84 7.81
CA SER A 55 -0.96 30.76 8.84
C SER A 55 -0.71 29.71 9.91
N LEU A 56 -0.66 28.45 9.61
CA LEU A 56 -0.42 27.35 10.54
C LEU A 56 0.63 26.37 9.97
N ASP A 57 1.70 26.11 10.73
CA ASP A 57 2.78 25.24 10.30
C ASP A 57 2.40 23.75 10.22
N GLY A 58 3.11 22.98 9.39
CA GLY A 58 2.79 21.57 9.14
C GLY A 58 2.97 20.67 10.36
N ILE A 59 3.79 21.03 11.36
CA ILE A 59 3.95 20.28 12.61
C ILE A 59 2.69 20.42 13.48
N SER A 60 2.13 21.62 13.55
CA SER A 60 0.87 21.87 14.26
C SER A 60 -0.30 21.12 13.61
N ILE A 61 -0.33 21.03 12.28
CA ILE A 61 -1.33 20.23 11.56
C ILE A 61 -1.13 18.73 11.78
N LEU A 62 0.12 18.24 11.82
CA LEU A 62 0.43 16.85 12.17
C LEU A 62 -0.14 16.48 13.53
N ASP A 63 0.04 17.35 14.55
CA ASP A 63 -0.50 17.12 15.89
C ASP A 63 -2.04 17.00 15.85
N MET A 64 -2.71 17.90 15.14
CA MET A 64 -4.17 17.84 14.96
C MET A 64 -4.61 16.58 14.21
N ILE A 65 -3.88 16.16 13.18
CA ILE A 65 -4.17 14.90 12.48
C ILE A 65 -4.05 13.72 13.44
N ARG A 66 -3.05 13.68 14.32
CA ARG A 66 -2.89 12.58 15.28
C ARG A 66 -3.98 12.52 16.35
N LEU A 67 -4.61 13.63 16.65
CA LEU A 67 -5.79 13.64 17.54
C LEU A 67 -7.00 12.94 16.90
N TYR A 68 -7.24 13.13 15.60
CA TYR A 68 -8.45 12.68 14.92
C TYR A 68 -8.23 11.49 13.99
N HIS A 69 -7.03 11.33 13.44
CA HIS A 69 -6.68 10.34 12.41
C HIS A 69 -5.36 9.62 12.75
N LYS A 70 -5.35 8.92 13.88
CA LYS A 70 -4.13 8.31 14.46
C LYS A 70 -3.34 7.41 13.51
N GLU A 71 -4.05 6.66 12.67
CA GLU A 71 -3.47 5.64 11.80
C GLU A 71 -3.26 6.12 10.35
N THR A 72 -3.73 7.33 10.01
CA THR A 72 -3.56 7.82 8.64
C THR A 72 -2.13 8.30 8.42
N PRO A 73 -1.42 7.77 7.41
CA PRO A 73 -0.04 8.12 7.15
C PRO A 73 0.17 9.61 6.93
N VAL A 74 1.22 10.15 7.55
CA VAL A 74 1.67 11.53 7.37
C VAL A 74 3.15 11.55 7.01
N ILE A 75 3.46 12.14 5.85
CA ILE A 75 4.83 12.39 5.40
C ILE A 75 5.10 13.88 5.51
N ILE A 76 6.12 14.24 6.26
CA ILE A 76 6.58 15.62 6.35
C ILE A 76 7.56 15.89 5.23
N ILE A 77 7.43 17.04 4.56
CA ILE A 77 8.43 17.55 3.61
C ILE A 77 8.95 18.89 4.14
N SER A 78 10.26 19.12 4.10
CA SER A 78 10.81 20.40 4.57
C SER A 78 12.20 20.71 4.04
N SER A 79 12.48 21.99 3.88
CA SER A 79 13.84 22.52 3.66
C SER A 79 14.63 22.68 4.95
N ASN A 80 13.99 22.61 6.11
CA ASN A 80 14.64 22.73 7.40
C ASN A 80 15.46 21.46 7.72
N HIS A 81 16.69 21.67 8.17
CA HIS A 81 17.68 20.61 8.43
C HIS A 81 18.00 20.47 9.91
N GLU A 82 17.32 21.23 10.77
CA GLU A 82 17.54 21.15 12.20
C GLU A 82 17.04 19.81 12.72
N LEU A 83 17.94 19.10 13.40
CA LEU A 83 17.63 17.78 13.97
C LEU A 83 16.42 17.84 14.90
N GLU A 84 16.25 18.94 15.61
CA GLU A 84 15.12 19.17 16.53
C GLU A 84 13.78 19.09 15.84
N ASN A 85 13.62 19.68 14.64
CA ASN A 85 12.36 19.62 13.88
C ASN A 85 12.07 18.22 13.35
N ILE A 86 13.11 17.50 12.95
CA ILE A 86 12.98 16.11 12.50
C ILE A 86 12.55 15.22 13.67
N GLN A 87 13.21 15.36 14.82
CA GLN A 87 12.87 14.60 16.03
C GLN A 87 11.44 14.90 16.48
N LYS A 88 11.06 16.18 16.56
CA LYS A 88 9.72 16.61 16.93
C LYS A 88 8.66 16.03 16.01
N ALA A 89 8.89 16.02 14.69
CA ALA A 89 7.94 15.43 13.75
C ALA A 89 7.71 13.94 14.03
N TYR A 90 8.77 13.15 14.24
CA TYR A 90 8.63 11.73 14.57
C TYR A 90 8.03 11.48 15.96
N GLU A 91 8.36 12.29 16.96
CA GLU A 91 7.78 12.19 18.32
C GLU A 91 6.26 12.43 18.31
N ILE A 92 5.78 13.38 17.51
CA ILE A 92 4.33 13.62 17.32
C ILE A 92 3.69 12.48 16.52
N GLY A 93 4.47 11.77 15.70
CA GLY A 93 3.98 10.59 14.98
C GLY A 93 3.97 10.74 13.46
N ALA A 94 4.87 11.51 12.86
CA ALA A 94 5.10 11.42 11.42
C ALA A 94 5.57 10.02 11.04
N ASP A 95 5.04 9.48 9.94
CA ASP A 95 5.44 8.16 9.44
C ASP A 95 6.74 8.22 8.64
N ASP A 96 7.02 9.38 8.03
CA ASP A 96 8.27 9.60 7.32
C ASP A 96 8.57 11.11 7.19
N TYR A 97 9.83 11.42 6.89
CA TYR A 97 10.31 12.78 6.67
C TYR A 97 11.12 12.83 5.39
N LEU A 98 10.82 13.79 4.51
CA LEU A 98 11.49 13.97 3.22
C LEU A 98 12.10 15.37 3.13
N LYS A 99 13.42 15.40 2.96
CA LYS A 99 14.18 16.64 2.90
C LYS A 99 14.11 17.27 1.51
N LYS A 100 13.81 18.56 1.41
CA LYS A 100 13.94 19.35 0.19
C LYS A 100 15.41 19.73 -0.08
N PRO A 101 15.90 19.68 -1.32
CA PRO A 101 15.22 19.18 -2.52
C PRO A 101 15.17 17.65 -2.60
N PHE A 102 14.08 17.11 -3.11
CA PHE A 102 13.87 15.67 -3.29
C PHE A 102 13.43 15.33 -4.72
N PHE A 103 13.58 14.08 -5.11
CA PHE A 103 13.01 13.59 -6.36
C PHE A 103 11.55 13.17 -6.13
N ASN A 104 10.65 13.56 -7.04
CA ASN A 104 9.24 13.15 -6.95
C ASN A 104 9.08 11.62 -6.87
N TYR A 105 9.97 10.88 -7.52
CA TYR A 105 10.01 9.42 -7.41
C TYR A 105 10.15 8.95 -5.95
N GLU A 106 10.98 9.59 -5.15
CA GLU A 106 11.18 9.25 -3.74
C GLU A 106 9.88 9.46 -2.93
N LEU A 107 9.24 10.62 -3.09
CA LEU A 107 7.95 10.91 -2.45
C LEU A 107 6.90 9.86 -2.83
N ILE A 108 6.81 9.51 -4.12
CA ILE A 108 5.87 8.48 -4.59
C ILE A 108 6.14 7.13 -3.94
N GLN A 109 7.41 6.69 -3.85
CA GLN A 109 7.72 5.41 -3.21
C GLN A 109 7.36 5.40 -1.72
N LYS A 110 7.58 6.52 -1.01
CA LYS A 110 7.15 6.67 0.38
C LYS A 110 5.62 6.62 0.49
N ILE A 111 4.90 7.37 -0.34
CA ILE A 111 3.44 7.33 -0.39
C ILE A 111 2.94 5.91 -0.71
N LYS A 112 3.48 5.24 -1.72
CA LYS A 112 3.10 3.86 -2.06
C LYS A 112 3.42 2.85 -0.96
N LYS A 113 4.43 3.09 -0.15
CA LYS A 113 4.78 2.26 1.01
C LYS A 113 3.70 2.33 2.10
N PHE A 114 3.23 3.55 2.40
CA PHE A 114 2.26 3.80 3.46
C PHE A 114 0.82 3.76 2.95
N CYS A 115 0.58 4.35 1.78
CA CYS A 115 -0.71 4.32 1.09
C CYS A 115 -0.74 3.15 0.11
N ARG A 116 -0.33 1.97 0.54
CA ARG A 116 -0.79 0.82 -0.21
C ARG A 116 -2.30 0.93 -0.22
N PRO A 117 -2.98 0.83 -1.41
CA PRO A 117 -4.40 0.59 -1.38
C PRO A 117 -4.55 -0.53 -0.37
N LEU A 118 -5.40 -0.37 0.64
CA LEU A 118 -5.81 -1.48 1.49
C LEU A 118 -5.92 -2.63 0.52
N ALA A 119 -4.89 -3.48 0.50
CA ALA A 119 -4.89 -4.65 -0.37
C ALA A 119 -6.20 -5.26 0.01
N VAL A 120 -7.15 -5.31 -0.91
CA VAL A 120 -8.55 -5.63 -0.67
C VAL A 120 -8.53 -6.59 0.49
N SER A 121 -8.87 -6.09 1.71
CA SER A 121 -8.59 -6.83 2.96
C SER A 121 -9.23 -8.21 2.91
N VAL A 122 -10.18 -8.29 1.99
CA VAL A 122 -10.93 -9.51 1.72
C VAL A 122 -11.07 -9.66 0.21
N ILE A 123 -10.45 -10.66 -0.37
CA ILE A 123 -10.54 -10.97 -1.79
C ILE A 123 -11.55 -12.08 -2.00
N ASN A 124 -12.63 -11.75 -2.69
CA ASN A 124 -13.60 -12.73 -3.14
C ASN A 124 -12.99 -13.59 -4.25
N LEU A 125 -12.86 -14.87 -3.99
CA LEU A 125 -12.48 -15.91 -4.94
C LEU A 125 -13.73 -16.51 -5.57
N THR A 126 -13.54 -17.45 -6.50
CA THR A 126 -14.62 -18.17 -7.14
C THR A 126 -15.54 -18.87 -6.11
N ASP A 127 -16.83 -18.94 -6.38
CA ASP A 127 -17.85 -19.66 -5.60
C ASP A 127 -18.00 -19.21 -4.14
N GLY A 128 -17.74 -17.90 -3.85
CA GLY A 128 -17.93 -17.32 -2.54
C GLY A 128 -16.82 -17.63 -1.53
N TYR A 129 -15.71 -18.23 -1.97
CA TYR A 129 -14.51 -18.33 -1.14
C TYR A 129 -13.85 -16.97 -0.99
N VAL A 130 -13.20 -16.77 0.15
CA VAL A 130 -12.66 -15.46 0.54
C VAL A 130 -11.27 -15.62 1.13
N PHE A 131 -10.30 -14.87 0.59
CA PHE A 131 -8.98 -14.74 1.21
C PHE A 131 -8.84 -13.39 1.89
N ASN A 132 -8.61 -13.38 3.19
CA ASN A 132 -8.34 -12.17 3.96
C ASN A 132 -6.83 -11.91 3.97
N CYS A 133 -6.43 -10.81 3.33
CA CYS A 133 -5.03 -10.43 3.17
C CYS A 133 -4.39 -9.86 4.44
N GLU A 134 -5.18 -9.36 5.39
CA GLU A 134 -4.65 -8.78 6.64
C GLU A 134 -4.12 -9.85 7.58
N ASN A 135 -4.86 -10.97 7.68
CA ASN A 135 -4.49 -12.08 8.55
C ASN A 135 -4.03 -13.32 7.79
N SER A 136 -3.93 -13.24 6.44
CA SER A 136 -3.52 -14.34 5.54
C SER A 136 -4.35 -15.62 5.73
N ARG A 137 -5.67 -15.48 5.91
CA ARG A 137 -6.61 -16.59 6.12
C ARG A 137 -7.55 -16.79 4.94
N LEU A 138 -7.83 -18.05 4.66
CA LEU A 138 -8.81 -18.47 3.65
C LEU A 138 -10.10 -18.93 4.35
N TYR A 139 -11.24 -18.50 3.78
CA TYR A 139 -12.57 -18.90 4.24
C TYR A 139 -13.36 -19.52 3.09
N ASP A 140 -14.15 -20.56 3.40
CA ASP A 140 -15.08 -21.14 2.46
C ASP A 140 -16.35 -20.26 2.27
N ASN A 141 -17.24 -20.67 1.38
CA ASN A 141 -18.49 -19.98 1.10
C ASN A 141 -19.52 -20.00 2.25
N LYS A 142 -19.22 -20.69 3.36
CA LYS A 142 -20.02 -20.71 4.58
C LYS A 142 -19.37 -19.85 5.68
N GLY A 143 -18.23 -19.22 5.40
CA GLY A 143 -17.47 -18.43 6.36
C GLY A 143 -16.59 -19.25 7.31
N SER A 144 -16.41 -20.56 7.05
CA SER A 144 -15.53 -21.39 7.86
C SER A 144 -14.07 -21.25 7.43
N GLU A 145 -13.16 -21.10 8.39
CA GLU A 145 -11.73 -20.97 8.10
C GLU A 145 -11.14 -22.28 7.55
N ILE A 146 -10.39 -22.15 6.46
CA ILE A 146 -9.63 -23.26 5.86
C ILE A 146 -8.14 -23.08 6.24
N PRO A 147 -7.56 -23.98 7.06
CA PRO A 147 -6.18 -23.83 7.49
C PRO A 147 -5.19 -23.89 6.33
N LEU A 148 -4.21 -22.98 6.31
CA LEU A 148 -3.16 -22.88 5.29
C LEU A 148 -1.80 -23.16 5.90
N ALA A 149 -0.96 -23.90 5.17
CA ALA A 149 0.46 -24.04 5.48
C ALA A 149 1.25 -22.81 4.96
N LYS A 150 2.45 -22.54 5.51
CA LYS A 150 3.28 -21.36 5.15
C LYS A 150 3.39 -21.13 3.62
N LYS A 151 3.73 -22.17 2.86
CA LYS A 151 3.85 -22.04 1.38
C LYS A 151 2.51 -21.83 0.66
N GLU A 152 1.40 -22.24 1.25
CA GLU A 152 0.07 -21.99 0.73
C GLU A 152 -0.36 -20.53 0.98
N ILE A 153 0.02 -19.98 2.15
CA ILE A 153 -0.15 -18.54 2.44
C ILE A 153 0.60 -17.71 1.41
N LEU A 154 1.90 -17.97 1.21
CA LEU A 154 2.73 -17.27 0.22
C LEU A 154 2.15 -17.39 -1.21
N PHE A 155 1.58 -18.55 -1.55
CA PHE A 155 0.85 -18.73 -2.80
C PHE A 155 -0.30 -17.75 -2.92
N PHE A 156 -1.20 -17.68 -1.93
CA PHE A 156 -2.33 -16.75 -1.98
C PHE A 156 -1.88 -15.30 -2.04
N GLU A 157 -0.89 -14.89 -1.25
CA GLU A 157 -0.35 -13.54 -1.25
C GLU A 157 0.21 -13.13 -2.61
N LEU A 158 0.95 -14.03 -3.27
CA LEU A 158 1.50 -13.81 -4.60
C LEU A 158 0.39 -13.70 -5.66
N PHE A 159 -0.54 -14.66 -5.69
CA PHE A 159 -1.55 -14.75 -6.73
C PHE A 159 -2.63 -13.69 -6.60
N VAL A 160 -2.97 -13.30 -5.39
CA VAL A 160 -3.92 -12.25 -5.10
C VAL A 160 -3.43 -10.88 -5.55
N LYS A 161 -2.14 -10.57 -5.32
CA LYS A 161 -1.49 -9.36 -5.85
C LYS A 161 -1.43 -9.33 -7.38
N ASN A 162 -1.50 -10.49 -8.02
CA ASN A 162 -1.33 -10.67 -9.45
C ASN A 162 -2.56 -11.28 -10.15
N ARG A 163 -3.77 -11.07 -9.61
CA ARG A 163 -5.00 -11.74 -10.02
C ARG A 163 -5.38 -11.54 -11.49
N GLN A 164 -4.93 -10.46 -12.11
CA GLN A 164 -5.27 -10.15 -13.51
C GLN A 164 -4.26 -10.67 -14.53
N ARG A 165 -3.26 -11.41 -14.08
CA ARG A 165 -2.20 -11.92 -14.95
C ARG A 165 -1.77 -13.35 -14.58
N ILE A 166 -1.01 -13.95 -15.49
CA ILE A 166 -0.36 -15.23 -15.22
C ILE A 166 0.87 -14.99 -14.33
N VAL A 167 0.98 -15.75 -13.25
CA VAL A 167 2.19 -15.84 -12.43
C VAL A 167 3.05 -16.95 -13.00
N THR A 168 4.27 -16.61 -13.39
CA THR A 168 5.22 -17.54 -14.01
C THR A 168 5.82 -18.51 -12.99
N PHE A 169 6.41 -19.61 -13.47
CA PHE A 169 7.13 -20.55 -12.60
C PHE A 169 8.29 -19.86 -11.87
N THR A 170 9.04 -18.99 -12.56
CA THR A 170 10.16 -18.23 -11.97
C THR A 170 9.68 -17.30 -10.85
N GLU A 171 8.58 -16.56 -11.04
CA GLU A 171 8.02 -15.71 -10.00
C GLU A 171 7.53 -16.51 -8.80
N MET A 172 6.97 -17.71 -9.04
CA MET A 172 6.60 -18.61 -7.95
C MET A 172 7.84 -19.08 -7.17
N GLU A 173 8.91 -19.43 -7.86
CA GLU A 173 10.18 -19.86 -7.26
C GLU A 173 10.79 -18.76 -6.40
N GLU A 174 10.92 -17.55 -6.94
CA GLU A 174 11.45 -16.40 -6.23
C GLU A 174 10.64 -16.05 -4.99
N TYR A 175 9.31 -16.04 -5.08
CA TYR A 175 8.47 -15.58 -3.99
C TYR A 175 8.15 -16.66 -2.95
N ILE A 176 7.82 -17.90 -3.38
CA ILE A 176 7.34 -18.96 -2.48
C ILE A 176 8.49 -19.78 -1.91
N TRP A 177 9.61 -19.86 -2.63
CA TRP A 177 10.82 -20.60 -2.23
C TRP A 177 12.01 -19.67 -1.93
N GLU A 178 11.78 -18.33 -1.88
CA GLU A 178 12.78 -17.33 -1.52
C GLU A 178 14.03 -17.38 -2.42
N GLY A 179 13.85 -17.75 -3.70
CA GLY A 179 14.92 -17.92 -4.67
C GLY A 179 15.71 -19.24 -4.55
N GLU A 180 15.34 -20.11 -3.60
CA GLU A 180 15.93 -21.46 -3.55
C GLU A 180 15.47 -22.30 -4.74
N GLU A 181 16.40 -23.00 -5.39
CA GLU A 181 16.05 -23.92 -6.47
C GLU A 181 15.01 -24.94 -6.04
N THR A 182 13.90 -24.97 -6.75
CA THR A 182 12.84 -25.93 -6.49
C THR A 182 12.48 -26.71 -7.73
N SER A 183 12.11 -27.98 -7.55
CA SER A 183 11.67 -28.81 -8.67
C SER A 183 10.25 -28.45 -9.11
N THR A 184 9.97 -28.61 -10.40
CA THR A 184 8.59 -28.49 -10.93
C THR A 184 7.61 -29.45 -10.23
N LEU A 185 8.09 -30.56 -9.71
CA LEU A 185 7.30 -31.51 -8.91
C LEU A 185 6.83 -30.86 -7.59
N ASN A 186 7.68 -30.10 -6.90
CA ASN A 186 7.32 -29.39 -5.68
C ASN A 186 6.27 -28.30 -5.95
N MET A 187 6.41 -27.55 -7.06
CA MET A 187 5.43 -26.57 -7.49
C MET A 187 4.07 -27.23 -7.79
N HIS A 188 4.07 -28.30 -8.57
CA HIS A 188 2.86 -29.07 -8.86
C HIS A 188 2.21 -29.64 -7.58
N ALA A 189 3.01 -30.12 -6.62
CA ALA A 189 2.52 -30.60 -5.35
C ALA A 189 1.84 -29.50 -4.52
N LEU A 190 2.41 -28.28 -4.51
CA LEU A 190 1.80 -27.13 -3.89
C LEU A 190 0.44 -26.79 -4.56
N ILE A 191 0.43 -26.65 -5.89
CA ILE A 191 -0.81 -26.38 -6.63
C ILE A 191 -1.88 -27.44 -6.37
N LYS A 192 -1.50 -28.72 -6.33
CA LYS A 192 -2.44 -29.81 -6.01
C LYS A 192 -3.05 -29.66 -4.62
N ARG A 193 -2.25 -29.24 -3.62
CA ARG A 193 -2.75 -29.00 -2.24
C ARG A 193 -3.69 -27.80 -2.20
N VAL A 194 -3.32 -26.68 -2.86
CA VAL A 194 -4.15 -25.49 -2.90
C VAL A 194 -5.48 -25.76 -3.63
N ARG A 195 -5.45 -26.48 -4.74
CA ARG A 195 -6.67 -26.88 -5.48
C ARG A 195 -7.64 -27.70 -4.66
N LYS A 196 -7.15 -28.54 -3.71
CA LYS A 196 -8.04 -29.29 -2.81
C LYS A 196 -8.79 -28.41 -1.82
N LYS A 197 -8.33 -27.17 -1.62
CA LYS A 197 -8.90 -26.19 -0.68
C LYS A 197 -9.75 -25.13 -1.37
N LEU A 198 -9.78 -25.13 -2.68
CA LEU A 198 -10.51 -24.17 -3.51
C LEU A 198 -11.56 -24.92 -4.37
N PRO A 199 -12.56 -24.19 -4.89
CA PRO A 199 -13.51 -24.73 -5.88
C PRO A 199 -12.78 -25.19 -7.15
N GLU A 200 -13.46 -26.04 -7.91
CA GLU A 200 -13.00 -26.42 -9.26
C GLU A 200 -12.82 -25.16 -10.12
N ASN A 201 -11.77 -25.15 -10.93
CA ASN A 201 -11.42 -24.05 -11.83
C ASN A 201 -10.96 -22.73 -11.19
N ALA A 202 -10.79 -22.66 -9.87
CA ALA A 202 -10.21 -21.48 -9.23
C ALA A 202 -8.76 -21.18 -9.69
N ILE A 203 -8.00 -22.22 -10.07
CA ILE A 203 -6.62 -22.09 -10.56
C ILE A 203 -6.54 -22.62 -11.99
N LYS A 204 -6.24 -21.72 -12.93
CA LYS A 204 -5.92 -22.05 -14.34
C LYS A 204 -4.45 -22.32 -14.52
N ILE A 205 -4.12 -23.34 -15.35
CA ILE A 205 -2.75 -23.58 -15.83
C ILE A 205 -2.59 -22.99 -17.22
N VAL A 206 -1.48 -22.30 -17.45
CA VAL A 206 -0.99 -21.93 -18.77
C VAL A 206 0.27 -22.74 -19.03
N LYS A 207 0.12 -23.78 -19.87
CA LYS A 207 1.20 -24.76 -20.13
C LYS A 207 2.50 -24.07 -20.55
N GLY A 208 3.59 -24.43 -19.89
CA GLY A 208 4.94 -23.88 -20.16
C GLY A 208 5.17 -22.45 -19.62
N VAL A 209 4.17 -21.78 -19.03
CA VAL A 209 4.29 -20.39 -18.57
C VAL A 209 4.10 -20.29 -17.05
N GLY A 210 2.97 -20.79 -16.51
CA GLY A 210 2.65 -20.64 -15.11
C GLY A 210 1.18 -20.89 -14.79
N TYR A 211 0.68 -20.18 -13.79
CA TYR A 211 -0.70 -20.30 -13.30
C TYR A 211 -1.38 -18.95 -13.17
N ALA A 212 -2.71 -18.94 -13.15
CA ALA A 212 -3.53 -17.78 -12.84
C ALA A 212 -4.61 -18.16 -11.82
N LEU A 213 -4.96 -17.23 -10.94
CA LEU A 213 -6.07 -17.33 -10.01
C LEU A 213 -7.27 -16.59 -10.60
N ASN A 214 -8.43 -17.28 -10.68
CA ASN A 214 -9.69 -16.73 -11.20
C ASN A 214 -10.44 -15.94 -10.13
#